data_de0693212e9d04b500aa7c8d4f400db5
#
_entry.id   de0693212e9d04b500aa7c8d4f400db5
#
_cell.length_a   1.000
_cell.length_b   1.000
_cell.length_c   1.000
_cell.angle_alpha   90.00
_cell.angle_beta   90.00
_cell.angle_gamma   90.00
#
_symmetry.space_group_name_H-M   'P 1'
#
loop_
_entity.id
_entity.type
_entity.pdbx_description
1 polymer ?
#
loop_
_entity_poly.entity_id
_entity_poly.type
_entity_poly.pdbx_seq_one_letter_code
_entity_poly.pdbx_strand_id
1 'polypeptide(L)'
;KYVFTGRLTERQRAALSALIYCPELTLELVKKSVPALDEWYEITLLQMIDLCKVIASRYTRSKVRKAMPPDYSYIFDELLHADYGEANQSLYYEKIMESILALGNADDFIISLASLIKRLAVDRLHIVGDIFDRGPRPDLTMDLLMDHHHEDIQWGNHHILWMGAAAGNLACVAAVLRNSAAFGNPPAA
;
A
#
# COMPACT_ATOMS: atom_id res chain seq x y z
N LYS A 1 -0.90 10.58 9.73
CA LYS A 1 -0.94 10.95 11.17
C LYS A 1 -1.64 12.28 11.43
N TYR A 2 -1.50 13.28 10.56
CA TYR A 2 -2.06 14.64 10.75
C TYR A 2 -3.52 14.82 10.30
N VAL A 3 -4.03 13.97 9.42
CA VAL A 3 -5.35 14.13 8.79
C VAL A 3 -6.51 13.87 9.74
N PHE A 4 -6.34 12.90 10.64
CA PHE A 4 -7.38 12.42 11.54
C PHE A 4 -7.10 12.68 13.03
N THR A 5 -6.10 13.52 13.36
CA THR A 5 -5.85 13.94 14.75
C THR A 5 -7.07 14.68 15.31
N GLY A 6 -7.89 13.97 16.07
CA GLY A 6 -9.13 14.45 16.67
C GLY A 6 -10.42 13.85 16.11
N ARG A 7 -10.39 13.18 14.96
CA ARG A 7 -11.58 12.52 14.37
C ARG A 7 -11.61 10.99 14.55
N LEU A 8 -10.44 10.33 14.61
CA LEU A 8 -10.35 8.89 14.81
C LEU A 8 -9.59 8.56 16.09
N THR A 9 -10.09 7.57 16.80
CA THR A 9 -9.38 6.95 17.92
C THR A 9 -8.13 6.21 17.42
N GLU A 10 -7.20 5.91 18.32
CA GLU A 10 -5.99 5.17 17.98
C GLU A 10 -6.30 3.78 17.39
N ARG A 11 -7.32 3.10 17.94
CA ARG A 11 -7.80 1.81 17.43
C ARG A 11 -8.35 1.92 15.99
N GLN A 12 -9.13 2.95 15.69
CA GLN A 12 -9.66 3.18 14.34
C GLN A 12 -8.53 3.50 13.35
N ARG A 13 -7.52 4.28 13.76
CA ARG A 13 -6.34 4.55 12.93
C ARG A 13 -5.54 3.27 12.63
N ALA A 14 -5.35 2.43 13.63
CA ALA A 14 -4.67 1.15 13.45
C ALA A 14 -5.44 0.23 12.49
N ALA A 15 -6.76 0.13 12.64
CA ALA A 15 -7.62 -0.64 11.76
C ALA A 15 -7.58 -0.13 10.30
N LEU A 16 -7.68 1.19 10.10
CA LEU A 16 -7.58 1.80 8.78
C LEU A 16 -6.20 1.58 8.16
N SER A 17 -5.13 1.67 8.96
CA SER A 17 -3.77 1.37 8.49
C SER A 17 -3.63 -0.09 8.07
N ALA A 18 -4.14 -1.03 8.86
CA ALA A 18 -4.14 -2.45 8.50
C ALA A 18 -4.89 -2.71 7.18
N LEU A 19 -6.04 -2.06 6.99
CA LEU A 19 -6.81 -2.15 5.75
C LEU A 19 -6.04 -1.60 4.54
N ILE A 20 -5.31 -0.50 4.70
CA ILE A 20 -4.54 0.09 3.60
C ILE A 20 -3.33 -0.77 3.22
N TYR A 21 -2.62 -1.33 4.20
CA TYR A 21 -1.41 -2.11 3.93
C TYR A 21 -1.68 -3.58 3.58
N CYS A 22 -2.72 -4.18 4.16
CA CYS A 22 -3.10 -5.59 3.96
C CYS A 22 -4.63 -5.68 3.72
N PRO A 23 -5.14 -5.12 2.59
CA PRO A 23 -6.57 -4.99 2.38
C PRO A 23 -7.28 -6.35 2.31
N GLU A 24 -6.76 -7.32 1.57
CA GLU A 24 -7.39 -8.63 1.37
C GLU A 24 -7.58 -9.36 2.70
N LEU A 25 -6.51 -9.46 3.50
CA LEU A 25 -6.55 -10.12 4.80
C LEU A 25 -7.49 -9.41 5.77
N THR A 26 -7.46 -8.07 5.77
CA THR A 26 -8.31 -7.27 6.66
C THR A 26 -9.79 -7.42 6.28
N LEU A 27 -10.13 -7.41 4.99
CA LEU A 27 -11.48 -7.63 4.49
C LEU A 27 -12.01 -9.01 4.87
N GLU A 28 -11.21 -10.07 4.75
CA GLU A 28 -11.59 -11.40 5.21
C GLU A 28 -11.92 -11.45 6.71
N LEU A 29 -11.14 -10.76 7.53
CA LEU A 29 -11.37 -10.69 8.98
C LEU A 29 -12.64 -9.89 9.30
N VAL A 30 -12.85 -8.76 8.62
CA VAL A 30 -14.03 -7.91 8.79
C VAL A 30 -15.30 -8.68 8.45
N LYS A 31 -15.34 -9.37 7.31
CA LYS A 31 -16.50 -10.18 6.89
C LYS A 31 -16.90 -11.26 7.90
N LYS A 32 -15.93 -11.77 8.68
CA LYS A 32 -16.17 -12.78 9.71
C LYS A 32 -16.61 -12.18 11.05
N SER A 33 -16.32 -10.90 11.32
CA SER A 33 -16.45 -10.30 12.65
C SER A 33 -17.44 -9.15 12.75
N VAL A 34 -17.81 -8.50 11.64
CA VAL A 34 -18.68 -7.33 11.63
C VAL A 34 -20.10 -7.73 11.22
N PRO A 35 -21.11 -7.55 12.10
CA PRO A 35 -22.48 -7.96 11.78
C PRO A 35 -23.20 -7.02 10.79
N ALA A 36 -22.90 -5.72 10.79
CA ALA A 36 -23.47 -4.72 9.89
C ALA A 36 -22.45 -4.35 8.82
N LEU A 37 -22.25 -5.23 7.83
CA LEU A 37 -21.17 -5.12 6.86
C LEU A 37 -21.36 -3.92 5.92
N ASP A 38 -22.58 -3.66 5.47
CA ASP A 38 -22.86 -2.54 4.55
C ASP A 38 -22.58 -1.18 5.19
N GLU A 39 -22.99 -0.99 6.45
CA GLU A 39 -22.68 0.22 7.21
C GLU A 39 -21.18 0.38 7.42
N TRP A 40 -20.46 -0.73 7.67
CA TRP A 40 -19.01 -0.71 7.79
C TRP A 40 -18.34 -0.29 6.48
N TYR A 41 -18.82 -0.80 5.33
CA TYR A 41 -18.29 -0.40 4.03
C TYR A 41 -18.49 1.10 3.78
N GLU A 42 -19.68 1.62 4.00
CA GLU A 42 -19.99 3.04 3.81
C GLU A 42 -19.05 3.93 4.62
N ILE A 43 -18.95 3.68 5.93
CA ILE A 43 -18.09 4.47 6.82
C ILE A 43 -16.62 4.36 6.41
N THR A 44 -16.16 3.16 6.08
CA THR A 44 -14.76 2.89 5.74
C THR A 44 -14.39 3.55 4.40
N LEU A 45 -15.24 3.44 3.39
CA LEU A 45 -15.02 4.07 2.10
C LEU A 45 -14.95 5.58 2.20
N LEU A 46 -15.84 6.22 2.95
CA LEU A 46 -15.78 7.66 3.21
C LEU A 46 -14.48 8.07 3.89
N GLN A 47 -14.03 7.32 4.90
CA GLN A 47 -12.76 7.59 5.59
C GLN A 47 -11.55 7.45 4.66
N MET A 48 -11.54 6.42 3.80
CA MET A 48 -10.47 6.20 2.83
C MET A 48 -10.45 7.28 1.73
N ILE A 49 -11.62 7.72 1.25
CA ILE A 49 -11.72 8.81 0.28
C ILE A 49 -11.19 10.12 0.89
N ASP A 50 -11.58 10.46 2.11
CA ASP A 50 -11.10 11.65 2.80
C ASP A 50 -9.58 11.61 2.99
N LEU A 51 -9.04 10.45 3.41
CA LEU A 51 -7.60 10.25 3.51
C LEU A 51 -6.91 10.43 2.16
N CYS A 52 -7.46 9.84 1.11
CA CYS A 52 -6.92 9.94 -0.24
C CYS A 52 -6.92 11.40 -0.73
N LYS A 53 -8.00 12.17 -0.49
CA LYS A 53 -8.07 13.61 -0.80
C LYS A 53 -6.92 14.40 -0.17
N VAL A 54 -6.67 14.17 1.10
CA VAL A 54 -5.59 14.88 1.81
C VAL A 54 -4.20 14.50 1.29
N ILE A 55 -3.99 13.22 0.97
CA ILE A 55 -2.72 12.81 0.37
C ILE A 55 -2.59 13.37 -1.06
N ALA A 56 -3.63 13.27 -1.85
CA ALA A 56 -3.69 13.76 -3.23
C ALA A 56 -3.48 15.28 -3.34
N SER A 57 -3.92 16.06 -2.33
CA SER A 57 -3.74 17.52 -2.32
C SER A 57 -2.29 17.99 -2.35
N ARG A 58 -1.32 17.09 -2.10
CA ARG A 58 0.12 17.36 -2.18
C ARG A 58 0.66 17.33 -3.62
N TYR A 59 -0.16 16.87 -4.57
CA TYR A 59 0.24 16.61 -5.94
C TYR A 59 -0.63 17.35 -6.93
N THR A 60 -0.12 17.52 -8.15
CA THR A 60 -0.94 18.02 -9.25
C THR A 60 -1.98 16.98 -9.67
N ARG A 61 -3.14 17.41 -10.13
CA ARG A 61 -4.20 16.52 -10.64
C ARG A 61 -3.69 15.54 -11.69
N SER A 62 -2.81 16.00 -12.60
CA SER A 62 -2.21 15.13 -13.61
C SER A 62 -1.39 13.99 -13.02
N LYS A 63 -0.64 14.25 -11.93
CA LYS A 63 0.14 13.21 -11.23
C LYS A 63 -0.78 12.21 -10.53
N VAL A 64 -1.82 12.70 -9.86
CA VAL A 64 -2.82 11.85 -9.19
C VAL A 64 -3.51 10.94 -10.21
N ARG A 65 -3.97 11.47 -11.34
CA ARG A 65 -4.60 10.68 -12.41
C ARG A 65 -3.71 9.57 -12.97
N LYS A 66 -2.42 9.83 -13.14
CA LYS A 66 -1.45 8.82 -13.59
C LYS A 66 -1.21 7.70 -12.56
N ALA A 67 -1.47 7.97 -11.29
CA ALA A 67 -1.35 6.99 -10.22
C ALA A 67 -2.61 6.13 -10.03
N MET A 68 -3.76 6.57 -10.56
CA MET A 68 -5.04 5.88 -10.39
C MET A 68 -5.05 4.53 -11.12
N PRO A 69 -5.62 3.48 -10.48
CA PRO A 69 -5.92 2.23 -11.16
C PRO A 69 -6.85 2.46 -12.36
N PRO A 70 -6.57 1.85 -13.54
CA PRO A 70 -7.32 2.10 -14.77
C PRO A 70 -8.83 1.87 -14.62
N ASP A 71 -9.22 0.79 -13.94
CA ASP A 71 -10.62 0.35 -13.84
C ASP A 71 -11.50 1.32 -13.06
N TYR A 72 -10.93 2.05 -12.10
CA TYR A 72 -11.64 3.00 -11.23
C TYR A 72 -11.21 4.46 -11.43
N SER A 73 -10.37 4.74 -12.41
CA SER A 73 -9.76 6.05 -12.59
C SER A 73 -10.76 7.20 -12.73
N TYR A 74 -11.85 6.98 -13.46
CA TYR A 74 -12.92 7.96 -13.61
C TYR A 74 -13.62 8.25 -12.28
N ILE A 75 -14.03 7.20 -11.57
CA ILE A 75 -14.74 7.34 -10.29
C ILE A 75 -13.85 7.99 -9.24
N PHE A 76 -12.57 7.61 -9.19
CA PHE A 76 -11.62 8.23 -8.27
C PHE A 76 -11.36 9.70 -8.60
N ASP A 77 -11.22 10.07 -9.88
CA ASP A 77 -11.04 11.47 -10.28
C ASP A 77 -12.24 12.32 -9.85
N GLU A 78 -13.46 11.81 -10.04
CA GLU A 78 -14.70 12.46 -9.59
C GLU A 78 -14.75 12.58 -8.06
N LEU A 79 -14.54 11.50 -7.33
CA LEU A 79 -14.59 11.50 -5.86
C LEU A 79 -13.55 12.41 -5.21
N LEU A 80 -12.38 12.55 -5.83
CA LEU A 80 -11.29 13.36 -5.28
C LEU A 80 -11.38 14.85 -5.64
N HIS A 81 -11.97 15.20 -6.78
CA HIS A 81 -11.88 16.56 -7.32
C HIS A 81 -13.23 17.23 -7.57
N ALA A 82 -14.35 16.50 -7.50
CA ALA A 82 -15.65 17.09 -7.72
C ALA A 82 -16.02 18.02 -6.55
N ASP A 83 -16.37 19.26 -6.90
CA ASP A 83 -16.85 20.27 -5.97
C ASP A 83 -18.31 20.60 -6.31
N TYR A 84 -19.24 19.85 -5.71
CA TYR A 84 -20.68 19.98 -5.97
C TYR A 84 -21.40 20.89 -4.97
N GLY A 85 -20.66 21.55 -4.05
CA GLY A 85 -21.24 22.18 -2.85
C GLY A 85 -21.71 21.14 -1.81
N GLU A 86 -21.72 21.48 -0.54
CA GLU A 86 -21.88 20.51 0.55
C GLU A 86 -23.11 19.59 0.44
N ALA A 87 -24.28 20.15 0.08
CA ALA A 87 -25.52 19.37 0.01
C ALA A 87 -25.57 18.39 -1.20
N ASN A 88 -25.08 18.81 -2.36
CA ASN A 88 -25.05 17.96 -3.55
C ASN A 88 -23.96 16.92 -3.50
N GLN A 89 -22.85 17.22 -2.82
CA GLN A 89 -21.74 16.32 -2.63
C GLN A 89 -22.13 15.09 -1.79
N SER A 90 -22.88 15.30 -0.70
CA SER A 90 -23.36 14.20 0.14
C SER A 90 -24.24 13.24 -0.66
N LEU A 91 -25.23 13.74 -1.40
CA LEU A 91 -26.13 12.94 -2.21
C LEU A 91 -25.38 12.17 -3.32
N TYR A 92 -24.36 12.78 -3.90
CA TYR A 92 -23.54 12.15 -4.94
C TYR A 92 -22.73 10.99 -4.37
N TYR A 93 -22.10 11.18 -3.21
CA TYR A 93 -21.37 10.09 -2.54
C TYR A 93 -22.29 8.95 -2.14
N GLU A 94 -23.46 9.24 -1.57
CA GLU A 94 -24.45 8.24 -1.22
C GLU A 94 -24.80 7.36 -2.42
N LYS A 95 -25.10 7.95 -3.58
CA LYS A 95 -25.44 7.20 -4.80
C LYS A 95 -24.28 6.37 -5.34
N ILE A 96 -23.06 6.85 -5.26
CA ILE A 96 -21.88 6.06 -5.66
C ILE A 96 -21.72 4.88 -4.71
N MET A 97 -21.81 5.09 -3.39
CA MET A 97 -21.70 4.03 -2.39
C MET A 97 -22.79 2.96 -2.58
N GLU A 98 -24.03 3.38 -2.72
CA GLU A 98 -25.14 2.48 -3.04
C GLU A 98 -24.87 1.64 -4.29
N SER A 99 -24.32 2.25 -5.34
CA SER A 99 -23.99 1.54 -6.58
C SER A 99 -22.84 0.54 -6.39
N ILE A 100 -21.80 0.89 -5.66
CA ILE A 100 -20.65 0.00 -5.36
C ILE A 100 -21.13 -1.20 -4.54
N LEU A 101 -21.95 -0.97 -3.52
CA LEU A 101 -22.49 -2.02 -2.66
C LEU A 101 -23.46 -2.93 -3.42
N ALA A 102 -24.38 -2.35 -4.19
CA ALA A 102 -25.37 -3.10 -4.99
C ALA A 102 -24.72 -4.00 -6.05
N LEU A 103 -23.58 -3.60 -6.61
CA LEU A 103 -22.82 -4.39 -7.58
C LEU A 103 -21.91 -5.44 -6.93
N GLY A 104 -21.77 -5.44 -5.60
CA GLY A 104 -20.87 -6.35 -4.88
C GLY A 104 -19.38 -6.07 -5.07
N ASN A 105 -19.01 -4.87 -5.52
CA ASN A 105 -17.63 -4.49 -5.88
C ASN A 105 -16.91 -3.74 -4.75
N ALA A 106 -17.46 -3.72 -3.54
CA ALA A 106 -16.90 -2.95 -2.42
C ALA A 106 -15.47 -3.37 -2.05
N ASP A 107 -15.16 -4.66 -2.09
CA ASP A 107 -13.82 -5.17 -1.81
C ASP A 107 -12.80 -4.67 -2.83
N ASP A 108 -13.09 -4.87 -4.11
CA ASP A 108 -12.18 -4.46 -5.20
C ASP A 108 -11.98 -2.95 -5.21
N PHE A 109 -13.03 -2.19 -4.88
CA PHE A 109 -12.94 -0.74 -4.75
C PHE A 109 -12.04 -0.32 -3.59
N ILE A 110 -12.17 -0.96 -2.41
CA ILE A 110 -11.31 -0.73 -1.25
C ILE A 110 -9.85 -1.09 -1.56
N ILE A 111 -9.60 -2.24 -2.18
CA ILE A 111 -8.26 -2.70 -2.57
C ILE A 111 -7.61 -1.69 -3.54
N SER A 112 -8.36 -1.25 -4.54
CA SER A 112 -7.92 -0.26 -5.53
C SER A 112 -7.63 1.10 -4.89
N LEU A 113 -8.48 1.55 -3.98
CA LEU A 113 -8.29 2.81 -3.24
C LEU A 113 -7.11 2.72 -2.27
N ALA A 114 -6.91 1.58 -1.60
CA ALA A 114 -5.75 1.32 -0.76
C ALA A 114 -4.44 1.36 -1.57
N SER A 115 -4.44 0.79 -2.77
CA SER A 115 -3.31 0.85 -3.70
C SER A 115 -2.99 2.29 -4.10
N LEU A 116 -4.00 3.09 -4.46
CA LEU A 116 -3.83 4.51 -4.78
C LEU A 116 -3.27 5.30 -3.59
N ILE A 117 -3.80 5.07 -2.38
CA ILE A 117 -3.32 5.71 -1.16
C ILE A 117 -1.85 5.38 -0.91
N LYS A 118 -1.46 4.10 -0.98
CA LYS A 118 -0.06 3.67 -0.82
C LYS A 118 0.86 4.34 -1.82
N ARG A 119 0.46 4.34 -3.10
CA ARG A 119 1.24 4.92 -4.19
C ARG A 119 1.43 6.43 -4.06
N LEU A 120 0.42 7.16 -3.57
CA LEU A 120 0.52 8.60 -3.35
C LEU A 120 1.20 8.93 -2.00
N ALA A 121 1.12 8.06 -1.00
CA ALA A 121 1.75 8.27 0.30
C ALA A 121 3.28 8.19 0.22
N VAL A 122 3.81 7.25 -0.59
CA VAL A 122 5.24 7.03 -0.83
C VAL A 122 5.52 7.20 -2.32
N ASP A 123 5.86 8.40 -2.73
CA ASP A 123 6.14 8.75 -4.13
C ASP A 123 7.45 8.16 -4.64
N ARG A 124 8.48 8.13 -3.79
CA ARG A 124 9.79 7.54 -4.08
C ARG A 124 10.30 6.79 -2.87
N LEU A 125 10.78 5.58 -3.10
CA LEU A 125 11.41 4.74 -2.10
C LEU A 125 12.92 4.71 -2.35
N HIS A 126 13.72 5.13 -1.36
CA HIS A 126 15.17 5.07 -1.42
C HIS A 126 15.69 4.05 -0.41
N ILE A 127 16.36 3.01 -0.90
CA ILE A 127 16.94 1.95 -0.09
C ILE A 127 18.44 2.21 0.07
N VAL A 128 18.87 2.28 1.33
CA VAL A 128 20.26 2.61 1.68
C VAL A 128 21.23 1.40 1.68
N GLY A 129 20.79 0.28 1.16
CA GLY A 129 21.62 -0.92 1.00
C GLY A 129 21.34 -2.02 2.02
N ASP A 130 22.17 -3.06 1.98
CA ASP A 130 22.19 -4.21 2.90
C ASP A 130 20.87 -5.00 3.04
N ILE A 131 20.12 -5.14 1.94
CA ILE A 131 18.94 -6.00 1.89
C ILE A 131 19.32 -7.46 2.16
N PHE A 132 20.48 -7.88 1.68
CA PHE A 132 21.03 -9.25 1.78
C PHE A 132 21.97 -9.45 2.98
N ASP A 133 21.75 -8.76 4.10
CA ASP A 133 22.65 -8.89 5.27
C ASP A 133 22.26 -10.07 6.18
N ARG A 134 21.29 -9.90 7.06
CA ARG A 134 21.00 -10.84 8.15
C ARG A 134 19.54 -11.31 8.19
N GLY A 135 18.67 -10.61 7.48
CA GLY A 135 17.24 -10.91 7.45
C GLY A 135 16.94 -12.19 6.68
N PRO A 136 15.84 -12.90 7.05
CA PRO A 136 15.35 -14.02 6.28
C PRO A 136 14.74 -13.55 4.96
N ARG A 137 14.81 -14.38 3.94
CA ARG A 137 14.12 -14.20 2.64
C ARG A 137 14.35 -12.82 2.01
N PRO A 138 15.61 -12.42 1.74
CA PRO A 138 15.89 -11.17 1.02
C PRO A 138 15.33 -11.18 -0.42
N ASP A 139 15.13 -12.35 -1.00
CA ASP A 139 14.44 -12.57 -2.27
C ASP A 139 13.04 -11.96 -2.28
N LEU A 140 12.20 -12.28 -1.30
CA LEU A 140 10.86 -11.71 -1.17
C LEU A 140 10.89 -10.19 -0.94
N THR A 141 11.87 -9.69 -0.21
CA THR A 141 12.06 -8.26 -0.01
C THR A 141 12.40 -7.57 -1.34
N MET A 142 13.28 -8.17 -2.15
CA MET A 142 13.62 -7.64 -3.47
C MET A 142 12.42 -7.64 -4.41
N ASP A 143 11.63 -8.71 -4.44
CA ASP A 143 10.42 -8.77 -5.28
C ASP A 143 9.45 -7.64 -4.92
N LEU A 144 9.21 -7.40 -3.62
CA LEU A 144 8.36 -6.30 -3.15
C LEU A 144 8.93 -4.92 -3.51
N LEU A 145 10.26 -4.74 -3.45
CA LEU A 145 10.90 -3.49 -3.82
C LEU A 145 10.82 -3.24 -5.33
N MET A 146 11.06 -4.28 -6.15
CA MET A 146 10.98 -4.20 -7.62
C MET A 146 9.55 -3.95 -8.13
N ASP A 147 8.52 -4.32 -7.35
CA ASP A 147 7.12 -4.01 -7.65
C ASP A 147 6.73 -2.56 -7.27
N HIS A 148 7.59 -1.85 -6.56
CA HIS A 148 7.32 -0.46 -6.22
C HIS A 148 7.44 0.44 -7.45
N HIS A 149 6.50 1.38 -7.61
CA HIS A 149 6.38 2.21 -8.82
C HIS A 149 7.54 3.20 -9.07
N HIS A 150 8.36 3.46 -8.04
CA HIS A 150 9.47 4.42 -8.15
C HIS A 150 10.48 4.19 -7.01
N GLU A 151 11.45 3.33 -7.25
CA GLU A 151 12.48 2.98 -6.29
C GLU A 151 13.88 3.31 -6.82
N ASP A 152 14.81 3.53 -5.91
CA ASP A 152 16.23 3.51 -6.16
C ASP A 152 16.96 2.81 -5.01
N ILE A 153 17.94 1.99 -5.34
CA ILE A 153 18.63 1.11 -4.40
C ILE A 153 20.12 1.42 -4.41
N GLN A 154 20.68 1.80 -3.27
CA GLN A 154 22.13 1.87 -3.07
C GLN A 154 22.68 0.51 -2.69
N TRP A 155 23.91 0.24 -3.09
CA TRP A 155 24.61 -0.97 -2.69
C TRP A 155 25.18 -0.85 -1.30
N GLY A 156 24.91 -1.84 -0.44
CA GLY A 156 25.68 -2.07 0.78
C GLY A 156 26.83 -3.07 0.52
N ASN A 157 27.71 -3.22 1.48
CA ASN A 157 28.83 -4.16 1.37
C ASN A 157 28.38 -5.62 1.24
N HIS A 158 27.23 -5.99 1.81
CA HIS A 158 26.64 -7.33 1.65
C HIS A 158 26.14 -7.58 0.24
N HIS A 159 25.63 -6.59 -0.46
CA HIS A 159 25.25 -6.71 -1.89
C HIS A 159 26.48 -7.07 -2.74
N ILE A 160 27.64 -6.46 -2.49
CA ILE A 160 28.89 -6.77 -3.22
C ILE A 160 29.31 -8.21 -2.99
N LEU A 161 29.18 -8.74 -1.77
CA LEU A 161 29.46 -10.15 -1.48
C LEU A 161 28.56 -11.09 -2.26
N TRP A 162 27.26 -10.79 -2.33
CA TRP A 162 26.31 -11.58 -3.11
C TRP A 162 26.56 -11.51 -4.61
N MET A 163 26.87 -10.32 -5.14
CA MET A 163 27.24 -10.13 -6.54
C MET A 163 28.52 -10.92 -6.89
N GLY A 164 29.52 -10.86 -6.01
CA GLY A 164 30.75 -11.63 -6.18
C GLY A 164 30.51 -13.15 -6.13
N ALA A 165 29.61 -13.61 -5.24
CA ALA A 165 29.22 -15.02 -5.15
C ALA A 165 28.48 -15.47 -6.44
N ALA A 166 27.54 -14.66 -6.92
CA ALA A 166 26.83 -14.91 -8.18
C ALA A 166 27.74 -14.93 -9.41
N ALA A 167 28.84 -14.13 -9.36
CA ALA A 167 29.88 -14.15 -10.39
C ALA A 167 30.88 -15.31 -10.25
N GLY A 168 30.69 -16.25 -9.30
CA GLY A 168 31.50 -17.43 -9.10
C GLY A 168 32.76 -17.21 -8.25
N ASN A 169 32.91 -16.09 -7.54
CA ASN A 169 34.04 -15.88 -6.63
C ASN A 169 33.86 -16.73 -5.37
N LEU A 170 34.74 -17.75 -5.19
CA LEU A 170 34.64 -18.71 -4.10
C LEU A 170 34.79 -18.07 -2.71
N ALA A 171 35.60 -17.03 -2.56
CA ALA A 171 35.73 -16.31 -1.30
C ALA A 171 34.43 -15.58 -0.92
N CYS A 172 33.75 -14.98 -1.90
CA CYS A 172 32.44 -14.36 -1.69
C CYS A 172 31.37 -15.40 -1.39
N VAL A 173 31.36 -16.56 -2.09
CA VAL A 173 30.47 -17.70 -1.79
C VAL A 173 30.66 -18.17 -0.35
N ALA A 174 31.89 -18.38 0.09
CA ALA A 174 32.17 -18.79 1.46
C ALA A 174 31.72 -17.75 2.50
N ALA A 175 31.90 -16.45 2.20
CA ALA A 175 31.45 -15.36 3.08
C ALA A 175 29.92 -15.31 3.19
N VAL A 176 29.19 -15.44 2.08
CA VAL A 176 27.72 -15.48 2.05
C VAL A 176 27.21 -16.68 2.83
N LEU A 177 27.74 -17.89 2.59
CA LEU A 177 27.34 -19.10 3.30
C LEU A 177 27.60 -19.00 4.80
N ARG A 178 28.76 -18.48 5.19
CA ARG A 178 29.09 -18.25 6.61
C ARG A 178 28.07 -17.32 7.27
N ASN A 179 27.75 -16.19 6.63
CA ASN A 179 26.79 -15.24 7.16
C ASN A 179 25.40 -15.88 7.27
N SER A 180 24.93 -16.55 6.23
CA SER A 180 23.65 -17.24 6.22
C SER A 180 23.55 -18.27 7.34
N ALA A 181 24.60 -19.08 7.55
CA ALA A 181 24.66 -20.05 8.62
C ALA A 181 24.66 -19.40 10.02
N ALA A 182 25.43 -18.31 10.18
CA ALA A 182 25.55 -17.60 11.47
C ALA A 182 24.22 -16.98 11.94
N PHE A 183 23.35 -16.58 11.01
CA PHE A 183 22.07 -15.96 11.32
C PHE A 183 20.87 -16.90 11.07
N GLY A 184 21.10 -18.19 10.80
CA GLY A 184 20.06 -19.18 10.60
C GLY A 184 19.19 -18.95 9.36
N ASN A 185 19.72 -18.25 8.37
CA ASN A 185 19.06 -17.93 7.11
C ASN A 185 19.69 -18.72 5.97
N PRO A 186 19.31 -19.98 5.76
CA PRO A 186 19.85 -20.74 4.62
C PRO A 186 19.49 -20.00 3.31
N PRO A 187 20.40 -19.98 2.32
CA PRO A 187 20.08 -19.43 1.02
C PRO A 187 18.81 -20.10 0.50
N ALA A 188 17.91 -19.31 -0.09
CA ALA A 188 16.78 -19.88 -0.83
C ALA A 188 17.36 -20.76 -1.94
N ALA A 189 16.97 -22.05 -1.94
CA ALA A 189 17.42 -23.01 -2.92
C ALA A 189 16.80 -22.73 -4.29
#